data_27c358c31f6a7c4b961721ed8d2e7295
#
_entry.id   27c358c31f6a7c4b961721ed8d2e7295
#
_cell.length_a   1.000
_cell.length_b   1.000
_cell.length_c   1.000
_cell.angle_alpha   90.00
_cell.angle_beta   90.00
_cell.angle_gamma   90.00
#
_symmetry.space_group_name_H-M   'P 1'
#
loop_
_entity.id
_entity.type
_entity.pdbx_description
1 polymer ?
#
loop_
_entity_poly.entity_id
_entity_poly.type
_entity_poly.pdbx_seq_one_letter_code
_entity_poly.pdbx_strand_id
1 'polypeptide(L)' 'SDLVDTKVIAEYATIPSMEGLLTMFAGGLIEHVRNLSIGLNLYAEKLEEGGNN' A
#
# COMPACT_ATOMS: atom_id res chain seq x y z
N SER A 1 38.48 4.16 -7.64
CA SER A 1 38.53 3.20 -8.75
C SER A 1 37.12 2.99 -9.32
N ASP A 2 37.07 2.49 -10.55
CA ASP A 2 35.78 2.28 -11.22
C ASP A 2 34.89 1.31 -10.50
N LEU A 3 35.46 0.31 -9.83
CA LEU A 3 34.69 -0.66 -9.05
C LEU A 3 33.98 -0.02 -7.83
N VAL A 4 34.72 0.87 -7.15
CA VAL A 4 34.18 1.58 -6.00
C VAL A 4 33.07 2.53 -6.45
N ASP A 5 33.28 3.23 -7.56
CA ASP A 5 32.27 4.16 -8.09
C ASP A 5 31.00 3.43 -8.50
N THR A 6 31.13 2.28 -9.15
CA THR A 6 29.97 1.46 -9.53
C THR A 6 29.20 0.99 -8.30
N LYS A 7 29.91 0.55 -7.27
CA LYS A 7 29.29 0.08 -6.03
C LYS A 7 28.55 1.21 -5.33
N VAL A 8 29.16 2.40 -5.26
CA VAL A 8 28.55 3.56 -4.61
C VAL A 8 27.30 3.98 -5.36
N ILE A 9 27.32 4.00 -6.69
CA ILE A 9 26.15 4.31 -7.51
C ILE A 9 25.03 3.30 -7.23
N ALA A 10 25.36 2.01 -7.15
CA ALA A 10 24.39 0.97 -6.86
C ALA A 10 23.76 1.17 -5.47
N GLU A 11 24.56 1.55 -4.48
CA GLU A 11 24.06 1.81 -3.13
C GLU A 11 23.12 3.00 -3.11
N TYR A 12 23.45 4.08 -3.80
CA TYR A 12 22.57 5.24 -3.90
C TYR A 12 21.27 4.92 -4.65
N ALA A 13 21.35 4.09 -5.67
CA ALA A 13 20.18 3.68 -6.44
C ALA A 13 19.23 2.80 -5.60
N THR A 14 19.76 2.05 -4.65
CA THR A 14 18.95 1.19 -3.78
C THR A 14 17.99 2.01 -2.92
N ILE A 15 18.42 3.17 -2.42
CA ILE A 15 17.58 4.01 -1.55
C ILE A 15 16.34 4.51 -2.28
N PRO A 16 16.42 5.12 -3.48
CA PRO A 16 15.21 5.49 -4.22
C PRO A 16 14.31 4.30 -4.55
N SER A 17 14.89 3.13 -4.83
CA SER A 17 14.11 1.91 -5.11
C SER A 17 13.33 1.47 -3.89
N MET A 18 13.92 1.54 -2.72
CA MET A 18 13.24 1.21 -1.46
C MET A 18 12.12 2.19 -1.16
N GLU A 19 12.35 3.48 -1.38
CA GLU A 19 11.31 4.49 -1.19
C GLU A 19 10.14 4.26 -2.13
N GLY A 20 10.42 3.94 -3.39
CA GLY A 20 9.39 3.62 -4.37
C GLY A 20 8.57 2.40 -3.95
N LEU A 21 9.24 1.37 -3.49
CA LEU A 21 8.57 0.16 -3.02
C LEU A 21 7.70 0.43 -1.80
N LEU A 22 8.22 1.19 -0.84
CA LEU A 22 7.46 1.57 0.35
C LEU A 22 6.24 2.41 -0.01
N THR A 23 6.38 3.33 -0.97
CA THR A 23 5.27 4.14 -1.44
C THR A 23 4.19 3.28 -2.07
N MET A 24 4.55 2.32 -2.89
CA MET A 24 3.63 1.38 -3.50
C MET A 24 2.93 0.52 -2.45
N PHE A 25 3.68 0.05 -1.47
CA PHE A 25 3.14 -0.76 -0.38
C PHE A 25 2.13 0.04 0.44
N ALA A 26 2.47 1.29 0.81
CA ALA A 26 1.57 2.15 1.57
C ALA A 26 0.30 2.45 0.78
N GLY A 27 0.43 2.74 -0.53
CA GLY A 27 -0.72 2.97 -1.38
C GLY A 27 -1.63 1.76 -1.48
N GLY A 28 -1.04 0.58 -1.60
CA GLY A 28 -1.80 -0.67 -1.62
C GLY A 28 -2.55 -0.92 -0.32
N LEU A 29 -1.91 -0.65 0.82
CA LEU A 29 -2.56 -0.79 2.12
C LEU A 29 -3.76 0.15 2.26
N ILE A 30 -3.60 1.40 1.83
CA ILE A 30 -4.68 2.39 1.87
C ILE A 30 -5.86 1.91 1.02
N GLU A 31 -5.59 1.37 -0.15
CA GLU A 31 -6.64 0.86 -1.03
C GLU A 31 -7.37 -0.33 -0.41
N HIS A 32 -6.64 -1.25 0.22
CA HIS A 32 -7.26 -2.39 0.91
C HIS A 32 -8.13 -1.94 2.08
N VAL A 33 -7.66 -0.96 2.85
CA VAL A 33 -8.44 -0.40 3.96
C VAL A 33 -9.72 0.26 3.43
N ARG A 34 -9.61 1.01 2.34
CA ARG A 34 -10.77 1.64 1.71
C ARG A 34 -11.79 0.60 1.26
N ASN A 35 -11.34 -0.45 0.60
CA ASN A 35 -12.22 -1.50 0.12
C ASN A 35 -12.87 -2.24 1.28
N LEU A 36 -12.14 -2.48 2.35
CA LEU A 36 -12.68 -3.10 3.55
C LEU A 36 -13.75 -2.21 4.17
N SER A 37 -13.51 -0.91 4.25
CA SER A 37 -14.48 0.05 4.79
C SER A 37 -15.77 0.06 3.98
N ILE A 38 -15.66 0.03 2.65
CA ILE A 38 -16.81 -0.04 1.77
C ILE A 38 -17.59 -1.34 2.04
N GLY A 39 -16.90 -2.45 2.12
CA GLY A 39 -17.51 -3.75 2.38
C GLY A 39 -18.22 -3.79 3.71
N LEU A 40 -17.61 -3.25 4.76
CA LEU A 40 -18.21 -3.19 6.09
C LEU A 40 -19.46 -2.30 6.11
N ASN A 41 -19.41 -1.17 5.40
CA ASN A 41 -20.58 -0.30 5.30
C ASN A 41 -21.75 -0.98 4.58
N LEU A 42 -21.46 -1.69 3.50
CA LEU A 42 -22.49 -2.45 2.79
C LEU A 42 -23.07 -3.56 3.65
N TYR A 43 -22.23 -4.22 4.43
CA TYR A 43 -22.69 -5.26 5.33
C TYR A 43 -23.58 -4.68 6.43
N ALA A 44 -23.19 -3.54 6.99
CA ALA A 44 -23.97 -2.86 8.02
C ALA A 44 -25.34 -2.44 7.47
N GLU A 45 -25.40 -1.93 6.25
CA GLU A 45 -26.66 -1.58 5.60
C GLU A 45 -27.55 -2.79 5.43
N LYS A 46 -26.99 -3.93 5.04
CA LYS A 46 -27.75 -5.16 4.90
C LYS A 46 -28.29 -5.64 6.23
N LEU A 47 -27.52 -5.52 7.30
CA LEU A 47 -27.99 -5.89 8.64
C LEU A 47 -29.13 -4.99 9.08
N GLU A 48 -29.08 -3.69 8.80
CA GLU A 48 -30.17 -2.77 9.13
C GLU A 48 -31.44 -3.13 8.38
N GLU A 49 -31.33 -3.42 7.08
CA GLU A 49 -32.47 -3.84 6.27
C GLU A 49 -33.08 -5.12 6.81
N GLY A 50 -32.25 -6.12 7.14
CA GLY A 50 -32.72 -7.37 7.72
C GLY A 50 -33.32 -7.19 9.09
N GLY A 51 -32.78 -6.26 9.90
CA GLY A 51 -33.29 -5.99 11.25
C GLY A 51 -34.63 -5.29 11.28
N ASN A 52 -35.00 -4.63 10.18
CA ASN A 52 -36.28 -3.90 10.10
C ASN A 52 -37.42 -4.77 9.65
N ASN A 53 -37.16 -5.99 9.31
CA ASN A 53 -38.20 -6.97 8.95
C ASN A 53 -38.71 -7.70 10.19
#